data_0d747c367dafe665918f5e4bbec3c1fe
#
_entry.id   0d747c367dafe665918f5e4bbec3c1fe
#
_cell.length_a   1.000
_cell.length_b   1.000
_cell.length_c   1.000
_cell.angle_alpha   90.00
_cell.angle_beta   90.00
_cell.angle_gamma   90.00
#
_symmetry.space_group_name_H-M   'P 1'
#
loop_
_entity.id
_entity.type
_entity.pdbx_description
1 polymer ?
#
loop_
_entity_poly.entity_id
_entity_poly.type
_entity_poly.pdbx_seq_one_letter_code
_entity_poly.pdbx_strand_id
1 'polypeptide(L)'
;LGDVYKRQGMFYKRRDYTRIVNGRNPIVAHEFLGSSVEGKDVLIIDDMISSGESMLDVAKELKSRKARKVFVCATFGLFTNGLQKFDEYYENGLIDRVLTTNLVYQTPELLSRPYYISVDMSKYIALIIDNLNHDASLSELLNPTGRINKLLAKYRAGIRD
;
A
#
# COMPACT_ATOMS: atom_id res chain seq x y z
N LEU A 1 14.92 -1.41 14.67
CA LEU A 1 14.13 -0.23 14.22
C LEU A 1 14.96 0.73 13.34
N GLY A 2 16.26 0.93 13.63
CA GLY A 2 17.11 1.88 12.88
C GLY A 2 17.28 1.56 11.39
N ASP A 3 17.30 0.29 10.99
CA ASP A 3 17.47 -0.08 9.58
C ASP A 3 16.19 0.05 8.74
N VAL A 4 15.01 -0.04 9.36
CA VAL A 4 13.74 0.17 8.69
C VAL A 4 13.58 1.65 8.31
N TYR A 5 13.92 2.57 9.21
CA TYR A 5 13.80 4.01 8.97
C TYR A 5 14.82 4.58 7.98
N LYS A 6 15.98 3.97 7.81
CA LYS A 6 17.01 4.41 6.85
C LYS A 6 16.60 4.25 5.38
N ARG A 7 15.55 3.49 5.09
CA ARG A 7 15.08 3.19 3.73
C ARG A 7 13.70 3.76 3.43
N GLN A 8 13.22 4.68 4.25
CA GLN A 8 11.96 5.37 3.99
C GLN A 8 12.16 6.61 3.14
N GLY A 9 11.17 6.88 2.29
CA GLY A 9 11.02 8.12 1.59
C GLY A 9 9.60 8.66 1.77
N MET A 10 9.43 9.94 1.66
CA MET A 10 8.15 10.60 1.78
C MET A 10 7.88 11.47 0.56
N PHE A 11 6.67 11.38 0.01
CA PHE A 11 6.18 12.33 -0.96
C PHE A 11 5.45 13.47 -0.27
N TYR A 12 5.89 14.67 -0.53
CA TYR A 12 5.24 15.87 -0.05
C TYR A 12 4.45 16.52 -1.20
N LYS A 13 3.14 16.68 -1.01
CA LYS A 13 2.26 17.39 -1.96
C LYS A 13 2.22 18.86 -1.59
N ARG A 14 2.81 19.71 -2.42
CA ARG A 14 2.66 21.16 -2.30
C ARG A 14 1.48 21.62 -3.17
N ARG A 15 0.48 22.21 -2.54
CA ARG A 15 -0.67 22.79 -3.24
C ARG A 15 -0.49 24.29 -3.37
N ASP A 16 -0.90 24.83 -4.52
CA ASP A 16 -0.99 26.28 -4.71
C ASP A 16 -2.34 26.75 -4.17
N TYR A 17 -2.31 27.37 -3.00
CA TYR A 17 -3.51 27.94 -2.38
C TYR A 17 -3.90 29.30 -2.97
N THR A 18 -3.11 29.87 -3.89
CA THR A 18 -3.39 31.14 -4.54
C THR A 18 -4.33 30.99 -5.74
N ARG A 19 -4.56 29.77 -6.22
CA ARG A 19 -5.40 29.47 -7.38
C ARG A 19 -6.36 28.33 -7.08
N ILE A 20 -7.58 28.47 -7.59
CA ILE A 20 -8.60 27.42 -7.58
C ILE A 20 -8.90 27.06 -9.03
N VAL A 21 -8.66 25.79 -9.41
CA VAL A 21 -8.98 25.25 -10.73
C VAL A 21 -9.95 24.08 -10.53
N ASN A 22 -11.13 24.17 -11.15
CA ASN A 22 -12.20 23.16 -11.02
C ASN A 22 -12.58 22.86 -9.54
N GLY A 23 -12.64 23.89 -8.69
CA GLY A 23 -13.00 23.73 -7.27
C GLY A 23 -11.92 23.13 -6.38
N ARG A 24 -10.71 22.95 -6.87
CA ARG A 24 -9.57 22.38 -6.13
C ARG A 24 -8.31 23.24 -6.30
N ASN A 25 -7.49 23.26 -5.28
CA ASN A 25 -6.17 23.91 -5.38
C ASN A 25 -5.23 22.97 -6.17
N PRO A 26 -4.63 23.45 -7.28
CA PRO A 26 -3.75 22.62 -8.10
C PRO A 26 -2.50 22.19 -7.32
N ILE A 27 -2.03 20.96 -7.59
CA ILE A 27 -0.78 20.47 -7.02
C ILE A 27 0.35 21.09 -7.84
N VAL A 28 1.24 21.82 -7.18
CA VAL A 28 2.34 22.56 -7.83
C VAL A 28 3.60 21.71 -7.92
N ALA A 29 3.82 20.82 -6.98
CA ALA A 29 4.97 19.92 -6.98
C ALA A 29 4.72 18.67 -6.13
N HIS A 30 5.27 17.56 -6.59
CA HIS A 30 5.49 16.36 -5.79
C HIS A 30 6.99 16.33 -5.44
N GLU A 31 7.33 16.73 -4.23
CA GLU A 31 8.71 16.64 -3.74
C GLU A 31 8.92 15.30 -3.04
N PHE A 32 9.97 14.58 -3.43
CA PHE A 32 10.37 13.35 -2.79
C PHE A 32 11.53 13.61 -1.83
N LEU A 33 11.31 13.32 -0.56
CA LEU A 33 12.32 13.37 0.48
C LEU A 33 12.74 11.95 0.83
N GLY A 34 13.96 11.58 0.51
CA GLY A 34 14.48 10.24 0.78
C GLY A 34 15.70 9.89 -0.06
N SER A 35 16.23 8.70 0.17
CA SER A 35 17.34 8.16 -0.60
C SER A 35 16.89 7.78 -2.02
N SER A 36 17.82 7.73 -2.98
CA SER A 36 17.52 7.28 -4.35
C SER A 36 16.78 5.95 -4.36
N VAL A 37 15.74 5.88 -5.18
CA VAL A 37 14.92 4.67 -5.42
C VAL A 37 15.35 3.92 -6.69
N GLU A 38 16.36 4.41 -7.40
CA GLU A 38 16.84 3.82 -8.64
C GLU A 38 17.24 2.35 -8.45
N GLY A 39 16.67 1.48 -9.29
CA GLY A 39 16.88 0.03 -9.25
C GLY A 39 16.29 -0.70 -8.04
N LYS A 40 15.55 -0.01 -7.16
CA LYS A 40 14.98 -0.60 -5.95
C LYS A 40 13.51 -0.98 -6.13
N ASP A 41 13.08 -1.97 -5.38
CA ASP A 41 11.67 -2.26 -5.18
C ASP A 41 11.11 -1.31 -4.12
N VAL A 42 9.98 -0.70 -4.42
CA VAL A 42 9.36 0.32 -3.57
C VAL A 42 7.97 -0.14 -3.16
N LEU A 43 7.65 -0.01 -1.88
CA LEU A 43 6.32 -0.24 -1.34
C LEU A 43 5.71 1.11 -0.94
N ILE A 44 4.58 1.45 -1.56
CA ILE A 44 3.72 2.56 -1.18
C ILE A 44 2.75 2.03 -0.12
N ILE A 45 2.67 2.70 1.03
CA ILE A 45 1.75 2.34 2.12
C ILE A 45 0.81 3.52 2.36
N ASP A 46 -0.49 3.23 2.36
CA ASP A 46 -1.54 4.20 2.65
C ASP A 46 -2.63 3.55 3.52
N ASP A 47 -3.51 4.33 4.10
CA ASP A 47 -4.68 3.84 4.84
C ASP A 47 -5.79 3.39 3.90
N MET A 48 -6.03 4.12 2.82
CA MET A 48 -7.17 3.88 1.94
C MET A 48 -6.89 4.24 0.47
N ILE A 49 -7.29 3.35 -0.43
CA ILE A 49 -7.45 3.65 -1.84
C ILE A 49 -8.90 4.08 -2.07
N SER A 50 -9.14 5.39 -2.23
CA SER A 50 -10.43 5.92 -2.68
C SER A 50 -10.52 5.83 -4.22
N SER A 51 -10.26 6.90 -4.95
CA SER A 51 -10.15 6.85 -6.43
C SER A 51 -8.82 6.26 -6.92
N GLY A 52 -7.81 6.24 -6.08
CA GLY A 52 -6.45 5.78 -6.41
C GLY A 52 -5.58 6.80 -7.13
N GLU A 53 -6.11 7.94 -7.57
CA GLU A 53 -5.36 8.91 -8.38
C GLU A 53 -4.05 9.36 -7.72
N SER A 54 -4.11 9.75 -6.45
CA SER A 54 -2.93 10.20 -5.71
C SER A 54 -1.84 9.14 -5.63
N MET A 55 -2.24 7.89 -5.46
CA MET A 55 -1.34 6.76 -5.32
C MET A 55 -0.73 6.37 -6.67
N LEU A 56 -1.51 6.42 -7.74
CA LEU A 56 -1.05 6.20 -9.10
C LEU A 56 -0.07 7.31 -9.54
N ASP A 57 -0.32 8.58 -9.18
CA ASP A 57 0.62 9.68 -9.42
C ASP A 57 1.96 9.43 -8.73
N VAL A 58 1.94 8.97 -7.47
CA VAL A 58 3.16 8.59 -6.73
C VAL A 58 3.87 7.42 -7.43
N ALA A 59 3.15 6.40 -7.88
CA ALA A 59 3.74 5.28 -8.60
C ALA A 59 4.43 5.71 -9.90
N LYS A 60 3.79 6.59 -10.67
CA LYS A 60 4.36 7.19 -11.88
C LYS A 60 5.65 7.96 -11.58
N GLU A 61 5.65 8.78 -10.51
CA GLU A 61 6.83 9.53 -10.10
C GLU A 61 7.97 8.62 -9.63
N LEU A 62 7.68 7.52 -8.93
CA LEU A 62 8.67 6.52 -8.55
C LEU A 62 9.29 5.83 -9.78
N LYS A 63 8.49 5.51 -10.78
CA LYS A 63 9.00 4.94 -12.05
C LYS A 63 9.84 5.95 -12.85
N SER A 64 9.48 7.23 -12.85
CA SER A 64 10.33 8.28 -13.48
C SER A 64 11.71 8.38 -12.80
N ARG A 65 11.78 8.05 -11.49
CA ARG A 65 13.02 7.93 -10.71
C ARG A 65 13.69 6.56 -10.82
N LYS A 66 13.28 5.75 -11.83
CA LYS A 66 13.85 4.44 -12.15
C LYS A 66 13.69 3.39 -11.05
N ALA A 67 12.61 3.45 -10.26
CA ALA A 67 12.26 2.35 -9.38
C ALA A 67 12.03 1.07 -10.19
N ARG A 68 12.55 -0.06 -9.70
CA ARG A 68 12.46 -1.35 -10.39
C ARG A 68 11.03 -1.89 -10.35
N LYS A 69 10.49 -2.07 -9.16
CA LYS A 69 9.12 -2.51 -8.92
C LYS A 69 8.41 -1.56 -7.97
N VAL A 70 7.11 -1.37 -8.19
CA VAL A 70 6.25 -0.55 -7.34
C VAL A 70 5.08 -1.40 -6.86
N PHE A 71 5.03 -1.59 -5.56
CA PHE A 71 3.94 -2.26 -4.86
C PHE A 71 3.12 -1.22 -4.11
N VAL A 72 1.81 -1.42 -4.11
CA VAL A 72 0.86 -0.55 -3.41
C VAL A 72 0.19 -1.37 -2.32
N CYS A 73 0.12 -0.85 -1.11
CA CYS A 73 -0.53 -1.50 0.02
C CYS A 73 -1.41 -0.51 0.75
N ALA A 74 -2.68 -0.83 0.94
CA ALA A 74 -3.59 -0.03 1.74
C ALA A 74 -4.49 -0.93 2.61
N THR A 75 -4.96 -0.37 3.73
CA THR A 75 -5.92 -1.10 4.57
C THR A 75 -7.24 -1.27 3.85
N PHE A 76 -7.78 -0.19 3.26
CA PHE A 76 -9.08 -0.21 2.59
C PHE A 76 -8.93 0.07 1.10
N GLY A 77 -9.52 -0.78 0.26
CA GLY A 77 -9.57 -0.59 -1.18
C GLY A 77 -11.00 -0.34 -1.66
N LEU A 78 -11.37 0.93 -1.86
CA LEU A 78 -12.72 1.31 -2.29
C LEU A 78 -12.85 1.38 -3.82
N PHE A 79 -11.79 1.78 -4.54
CA PHE A 79 -11.74 1.89 -6.00
C PHE A 79 -12.95 2.64 -6.58
N THR A 80 -13.28 3.81 -6.00
CA THR A 80 -14.52 4.55 -6.30
C THR A 80 -14.68 4.98 -7.76
N ASN A 81 -13.57 5.11 -8.50
CA ASN A 81 -13.55 5.46 -9.93
C ASN A 81 -13.35 4.23 -10.84
N GLY A 82 -13.58 3.01 -10.30
CA GLY A 82 -13.38 1.76 -11.03
C GLY A 82 -11.90 1.34 -11.14
N LEU A 83 -11.64 0.32 -11.93
CA LEU A 83 -10.33 -0.35 -12.01
C LEU A 83 -9.53 0.06 -13.26
N GLN A 84 -10.15 0.71 -14.24
CA GLN A 84 -9.55 0.98 -15.55
C GLN A 84 -8.17 1.65 -15.45
N LYS A 85 -8.01 2.67 -14.61
CA LYS A 85 -6.71 3.34 -14.43
C LYS A 85 -5.66 2.41 -13.82
N PHE A 86 -6.05 1.52 -12.91
CA PHE A 86 -5.14 0.52 -12.34
C PHE A 86 -4.73 -0.52 -13.40
N ASP A 87 -5.67 -0.95 -14.23
CA ASP A 87 -5.40 -1.85 -15.36
C ASP A 87 -4.36 -1.22 -16.31
N GLU A 88 -4.57 0.03 -16.73
CA GLU A 88 -3.65 0.79 -17.58
C GLU A 88 -2.25 0.94 -16.95
N TYR A 89 -2.18 1.24 -15.65
CA TYR A 89 -0.91 1.41 -14.94
C TYR A 89 -0.15 0.09 -14.80
N TYR A 90 -0.87 -1.01 -14.60
CA TYR A 90 -0.28 -2.34 -14.56
C TYR A 90 0.26 -2.76 -15.94
N GLU A 91 -0.53 -2.60 -17.00
CA GLU A 91 -0.14 -2.92 -18.38
C GLU A 91 1.09 -2.12 -18.84
N ASN A 92 1.18 -0.85 -18.42
CA ASN A 92 2.33 0.02 -18.70
C ASN A 92 3.51 -0.20 -17.74
N GLY A 93 3.46 -1.19 -16.85
CA GLY A 93 4.53 -1.51 -15.91
C GLY A 93 4.80 -0.42 -14.84
N LEU A 94 3.82 0.46 -14.58
CA LEU A 94 3.94 1.53 -13.58
C LEU A 94 3.66 1.03 -12.16
N ILE A 95 2.85 -0.01 -12.02
CA ILE A 95 2.62 -0.74 -10.78
C ILE A 95 2.81 -2.24 -11.01
N ASP A 96 3.26 -2.97 -10.01
CA ASP A 96 3.46 -4.41 -10.09
C ASP A 96 2.38 -5.18 -9.31
N ARG A 97 1.99 -4.71 -8.12
CA ARG A 97 0.93 -5.32 -7.31
C ARG A 97 0.22 -4.27 -6.48
N VAL A 98 -1.05 -4.53 -6.22
CA VAL A 98 -1.92 -3.78 -5.31
C VAL A 98 -2.45 -4.75 -4.26
N LEU A 99 -2.19 -4.45 -2.99
CA LEU A 99 -2.60 -5.26 -1.85
C LEU A 99 -3.59 -4.44 -1.01
N THR A 100 -4.77 -5.00 -0.75
CA THR A 100 -5.67 -4.44 0.26
C THR A 100 -6.27 -5.54 1.12
N THR A 101 -6.74 -5.18 2.31
CA THR A 101 -7.41 -6.14 3.18
C THR A 101 -8.84 -6.43 2.68
N ASN A 102 -9.39 -7.55 3.14
CA ASN A 102 -10.80 -7.90 2.93
C ASN A 102 -11.75 -7.29 3.98
N LEU A 103 -11.36 -6.18 4.62
CA LEU A 103 -12.18 -5.47 5.60
C LEU A 103 -13.31 -4.65 4.96
N VAL A 104 -13.27 -4.45 3.66
CA VAL A 104 -14.36 -3.90 2.85
C VAL A 104 -14.72 -4.89 1.74
N TYR A 105 -15.92 -4.75 1.19
CA TYR A 105 -16.37 -5.62 0.10
C TYR A 105 -15.42 -5.52 -1.10
N GLN A 106 -15.03 -6.67 -1.61
CA GLN A 106 -14.18 -6.82 -2.79
C GLN A 106 -14.99 -7.42 -3.91
N THR A 107 -15.12 -6.70 -5.03
CA THR A 107 -15.90 -7.19 -6.17
C THR A 107 -15.22 -8.39 -6.83
N PRO A 108 -15.97 -9.32 -7.44
CA PRO A 108 -15.37 -10.41 -8.23
C PRO A 108 -14.46 -9.91 -9.34
N GLU A 109 -14.78 -8.76 -9.92
CA GLU A 109 -13.96 -8.10 -10.91
C GLU A 109 -12.59 -7.71 -10.37
N LEU A 110 -12.52 -7.08 -9.19
CA LEU A 110 -11.27 -6.73 -8.50
C LEU A 110 -10.44 -7.98 -8.18
N LEU A 111 -11.07 -9.02 -7.63
CA LEU A 111 -10.41 -10.27 -7.26
C LEU A 111 -9.83 -11.03 -8.46
N SER A 112 -10.36 -10.81 -9.66
CA SER A 112 -9.86 -11.42 -10.90
C SER A 112 -8.61 -10.75 -11.49
N ARG A 113 -8.23 -9.56 -11.00
CA ARG A 113 -7.11 -8.80 -11.56
C ARG A 113 -5.76 -9.45 -11.21
N PRO A 114 -4.86 -9.63 -12.20
CA PRO A 114 -3.57 -10.31 -11.99
C PRO A 114 -2.62 -9.52 -11.08
N TYR A 115 -2.82 -8.22 -10.92
CA TYR A 115 -2.02 -7.37 -10.04
C TYR A 115 -2.58 -7.29 -8.63
N TYR A 116 -3.82 -7.76 -8.39
CA TYR A 116 -4.48 -7.58 -7.11
C TYR A 116 -4.22 -8.75 -6.16
N ILE A 117 -3.98 -8.42 -4.89
CA ILE A 117 -3.80 -9.38 -3.81
C ILE A 117 -4.73 -8.99 -2.66
N SER A 118 -5.69 -9.85 -2.36
CA SER A 118 -6.54 -9.73 -1.18
C SER A 118 -5.81 -10.27 0.05
N VAL A 119 -5.68 -9.44 1.07
CA VAL A 119 -5.08 -9.81 2.36
C VAL A 119 -6.20 -10.19 3.34
N ASP A 120 -6.28 -11.45 3.69
CA ASP A 120 -7.31 -11.96 4.60
C ASP A 120 -7.02 -11.56 6.05
N MET A 121 -7.91 -10.75 6.62
CA MET A 121 -7.87 -10.30 8.01
C MET A 121 -8.82 -11.08 8.94
N SER A 122 -9.56 -12.05 8.43
CA SER A 122 -10.62 -12.76 9.17
C SER A 122 -10.10 -13.36 10.47
N LYS A 123 -8.94 -14.01 10.43
CA LYS A 123 -8.31 -14.58 11.62
C LYS A 123 -7.99 -13.52 12.69
N TYR A 124 -7.48 -12.35 12.27
CA TYR A 124 -7.12 -11.28 13.20
C TYR A 124 -8.36 -10.66 13.83
N ILE A 125 -9.42 -10.45 13.05
CA ILE A 125 -10.70 -9.96 13.56
C ILE A 125 -11.29 -10.95 14.56
N ALA A 126 -11.27 -12.25 14.26
CA ALA A 126 -11.74 -13.29 15.19
C ALA A 126 -10.96 -13.27 16.52
N LEU A 127 -9.62 -13.14 16.47
CA LEU A 127 -8.79 -13.04 17.67
C LEU A 127 -9.03 -11.76 18.47
N ILE A 128 -9.30 -10.63 17.80
CA ILE A 128 -9.67 -9.38 18.48
C ILE A 128 -11.00 -9.55 19.21
N ILE A 129 -12.00 -10.13 18.55
CA ILE A 129 -13.32 -10.39 19.15
C ILE A 129 -13.18 -11.33 20.35
N ASP A 130 -12.42 -12.41 20.22
CA ASP A 130 -12.17 -13.37 21.29
C ASP A 130 -11.52 -12.71 22.51
N ASN A 131 -10.43 -11.95 22.30
CA ASN A 131 -9.75 -11.25 23.39
C ASN A 131 -10.65 -10.22 24.08
N LEU A 132 -11.43 -9.45 23.31
CA LEU A 132 -12.36 -8.47 23.90
C LEU A 132 -13.47 -9.15 24.69
N ASN A 133 -13.98 -10.29 24.21
CA ASN A 133 -15.03 -11.04 24.90
C ASN A 133 -14.57 -11.69 26.22
N HIS A 134 -13.27 -11.92 26.37
CA HIS A 134 -12.64 -12.50 27.55
C HIS A 134 -11.85 -11.49 28.39
N ASP A 135 -12.02 -10.20 28.19
CA ASP A 135 -11.27 -9.12 28.85
C ASP A 135 -9.73 -9.33 28.79
N ALA A 136 -9.25 -10.00 27.71
CA ALA A 136 -7.85 -10.31 27.54
C ALA A 136 -7.10 -9.16 26.83
N SER A 137 -5.78 -9.06 27.11
CA SER A 137 -4.93 -8.03 26.48
C SER A 137 -4.76 -8.24 24.98
N LEU A 138 -4.89 -7.16 24.20
CA LEU A 138 -4.61 -7.13 22.77
C LEU A 138 -3.13 -6.92 22.44
N SER A 139 -2.26 -6.69 23.43
CA SER A 139 -0.86 -6.26 23.21
C SER A 139 -0.05 -7.24 22.35
N GLU A 140 -0.19 -8.54 22.60
CA GLU A 140 0.52 -9.57 21.80
C GLU A 140 -0.02 -9.65 20.37
N LEU A 141 -1.33 -9.48 20.21
CA LEU A 141 -1.98 -9.52 18.90
C LEU A 141 -1.56 -8.32 18.04
N LEU A 142 -1.45 -7.13 18.65
CA LEU A 142 -1.05 -5.90 17.99
C LEU A 142 0.46 -5.79 17.73
N ASN A 143 1.28 -6.65 18.34
CA ASN A 143 2.71 -6.68 18.06
C ASN A 143 3.05 -7.72 16.97
N PRO A 144 3.26 -7.31 15.72
CA PRO A 144 3.51 -8.24 14.61
C PRO A 144 4.96 -8.73 14.54
N THR A 145 5.89 -8.15 15.33
CA THR A 145 7.34 -8.35 15.17
C THR A 145 7.75 -9.82 15.21
N GLY A 146 7.26 -10.58 16.19
CA GLY A 146 7.57 -12.00 16.32
C GLY A 146 7.09 -12.83 15.10
N ARG A 147 5.90 -12.51 14.57
CA ARG A 147 5.32 -13.18 13.39
C ARG A 147 6.07 -12.83 12.13
N ILE A 148 6.41 -11.55 11.94
CA ILE A 148 7.21 -11.08 10.80
C ILE A 148 8.57 -11.79 10.80
N ASN A 149 9.26 -11.85 11.94
CA ASN A 149 10.56 -12.51 12.04
C ASN A 149 10.47 -14.01 11.72
N LYS A 150 9.42 -14.70 12.17
CA LYS A 150 9.19 -16.12 11.83
C LYS A 150 8.97 -16.31 10.33
N LEU A 151 8.17 -15.46 9.67
CA LEU A 151 7.94 -15.50 8.21
C LEU A 151 9.22 -15.22 7.43
N LEU A 152 9.99 -14.22 7.85
CA LEU A 152 11.28 -13.91 7.23
C LEU A 152 12.30 -15.05 7.39
N ALA A 153 12.31 -15.73 8.53
CA ALA A 153 13.18 -16.88 8.74
C ALA A 153 12.80 -18.04 7.81
N LYS A 154 11.51 -18.37 7.66
CA LYS A 154 11.00 -19.36 6.70
C LYS A 154 11.41 -19.01 5.26
N TYR A 155 11.16 -17.76 4.86
CA TYR A 155 11.50 -17.30 3.52
C TYR A 155 13.01 -17.43 3.22
N ARG A 156 13.87 -17.03 4.17
CA ARG A 156 15.34 -17.15 4.06
C ARG A 156 15.80 -18.58 4.01
N ALA A 157 15.09 -19.51 4.67
CA ALA A 157 15.34 -20.95 4.62
C ALA A 157 14.81 -21.62 3.34
N GLY A 158 14.19 -20.87 2.42
CA GLY A 158 13.62 -21.41 1.19
C GLY A 158 12.32 -22.20 1.39
N ILE A 159 11.72 -22.17 2.58
CA ILE A 159 10.47 -22.84 2.90
C ILE A 159 9.34 -21.97 2.35
N ARG A 160 8.64 -22.47 1.35
CA ARG A 160 7.42 -21.85 0.79
C ARG A 160 6.23 -22.64 1.34
N ASP A 161 5.29 -21.94 1.97
CA ASP A 161 3.98 -22.51 2.35
C ASP A 161 3.11 -22.65 1.12
#